data_8627f95e37ba701e5685494a537dec2c
#
_entry.id   8627f95e37ba701e5685494a537dec2c
#
_cell.length_a   1.000
_cell.length_b   1.000
_cell.length_c   1.000
_cell.angle_alpha   90.00
_cell.angle_beta   90.00
_cell.angle_gamma   90.00
#
_symmetry.space_group_name_H-M   'P 1'
#
loop_
_entity.id
_entity.type
_entity.pdbx_description
1 polymer ?
#
loop_
_entity_poly.entity_id
_entity_poly.type
_entity_poly.pdbx_seq_one_letter_code
_entity_poly.pdbx_strand_id
1 'polypeptide(L)'
;MIDARIKELGDWRGRMLSQIRTLIKQADPEVVEEWKWRGVPVWSHDGIICTGETYKNVVKMTFAKGAALEDPSRLFNSSLDGNVRRAIDFHEGEKIKEKALKALIRGAVMLNESGTKAKKRTKRQP
;
A
#
# COMPACT_ATOMS: atom_id res chain seq x y z
N MET A 1 13.60 -0.25 -10.74
CA MET A 1 12.45 -1.14 -11.03
C MET A 1 12.20 -2.07 -9.87
N ILE A 2 10.95 -2.43 -9.62
CA ILE A 2 10.58 -3.24 -8.45
C ILE A 2 11.18 -4.63 -8.51
N ASP A 3 11.17 -5.28 -9.67
CA ASP A 3 11.80 -6.59 -9.84
C ASP A 3 13.30 -6.54 -9.52
N ALA A 4 13.98 -5.52 -10.00
CA ALA A 4 15.40 -5.32 -9.74
C ALA A 4 15.66 -5.09 -8.25
N ARG A 5 14.79 -4.32 -7.58
CA ARG A 5 14.91 -4.05 -6.14
C ARG A 5 14.73 -5.32 -5.31
N ILE A 6 13.71 -6.13 -5.67
CA ILE A 6 13.47 -7.42 -5.00
C ILE A 6 14.70 -8.32 -5.12
N LYS A 7 15.26 -8.42 -6.33
CA LYS A 7 16.44 -9.23 -6.60
C LYS A 7 17.68 -8.70 -5.88
N GLU A 8 17.86 -7.38 -5.88
CA GLU A 8 18.98 -6.71 -5.24
C GLU A 8 19.00 -6.94 -3.73
N LEU A 9 17.82 -6.89 -3.07
CA LEU A 9 17.72 -7.15 -1.64
C LEU A 9 18.18 -8.56 -1.28
N GLY A 10 17.79 -9.57 -2.08
CA GLY A 10 18.30 -10.94 -1.97
C GLY A 10 18.08 -11.64 -0.64
N ASP A 11 17.28 -11.08 0.26
CA ASP A 11 17.03 -11.61 1.59
C ASP A 11 15.53 -11.61 1.89
N TRP A 12 15.17 -11.74 3.18
CA TRP A 12 13.77 -11.77 3.60
C TRP A 12 13.00 -10.51 3.17
N ARG A 13 13.66 -9.37 3.06
CA ARG A 13 13.00 -8.12 2.66
C ARG A 13 12.53 -8.18 1.21
N GLY A 14 13.34 -8.76 0.34
CA GLY A 14 12.96 -9.00 -1.06
C GLY A 14 11.76 -9.94 -1.16
N ARG A 15 11.77 -11.03 -0.40
CA ARG A 15 10.65 -11.98 -0.36
C ARG A 15 9.37 -11.32 0.18
N MET A 16 9.51 -10.53 1.24
CA MET A 16 8.38 -9.81 1.84
C MET A 16 7.78 -8.81 0.85
N LEU A 17 8.62 -8.01 0.20
CA LEU A 17 8.19 -7.04 -0.80
C LEU A 17 7.50 -7.74 -1.98
N SER A 18 8.04 -8.87 -2.44
CA SER A 18 7.44 -9.66 -3.50
C SER A 18 6.05 -10.18 -3.12
N GLN A 19 5.89 -10.66 -1.90
CA GLN A 19 4.61 -11.15 -1.38
C GLN A 19 3.58 -10.01 -1.30
N ILE A 20 3.99 -8.87 -0.78
CA ILE A 20 3.13 -7.66 -0.71
C ILE A 20 2.67 -7.27 -2.11
N ARG A 21 3.59 -7.22 -3.07
CA ARG A 21 3.30 -6.90 -4.46
C ARG A 21 2.25 -7.85 -5.05
N THR A 22 2.41 -9.14 -4.80
CA THR A 22 1.47 -10.16 -5.27
C THR A 22 0.07 -9.93 -4.68
N LEU A 23 0.00 -9.66 -3.38
CA LEU A 23 -1.28 -9.43 -2.70
C LEU A 23 -1.98 -8.17 -3.20
N ILE A 24 -1.22 -7.10 -3.47
CA ILE A 24 -1.76 -5.87 -4.03
C ILE A 24 -2.39 -6.14 -5.40
N LYS A 25 -1.69 -6.86 -6.27
CA LYS A 25 -2.18 -7.19 -7.60
C LYS A 25 -3.39 -8.12 -7.57
N GLN A 26 -3.45 -9.02 -6.60
CA GLN A 26 -4.62 -9.89 -6.40
C GLN A 26 -5.82 -9.11 -5.90
N ALA A 27 -5.60 -8.16 -5.01
CA ALA A 27 -6.67 -7.32 -4.47
C ALA A 27 -7.21 -6.35 -5.52
N ASP A 28 -6.33 -5.84 -6.38
CA ASP A 28 -6.67 -4.88 -7.43
C ASP A 28 -5.89 -5.17 -8.71
N PRO A 29 -6.46 -5.97 -9.63
CA PRO A 29 -5.79 -6.28 -10.90
C PRO A 29 -5.51 -5.06 -11.78
N GLU A 30 -6.18 -3.94 -11.55
CA GLU A 30 -6.00 -2.70 -12.32
C GLU A 30 -5.02 -1.74 -11.69
N VAL A 31 -4.36 -2.13 -10.60
CA VAL A 31 -3.41 -1.27 -9.90
C VAL A 31 -2.27 -0.84 -10.83
N VAL A 32 -1.89 0.43 -10.73
CA VAL A 32 -0.72 0.97 -11.44
C VAL A 32 0.48 0.93 -10.50
N GLU A 33 1.54 0.32 -10.96
CA GLU A 33 2.77 0.14 -10.20
C GLU A 33 3.86 1.04 -10.79
N GLU A 34 4.43 1.91 -9.95
CA GLU A 34 5.44 2.86 -10.37
C GLU A 34 6.65 2.83 -9.44
N TRP A 35 7.77 3.33 -9.92
CA TRP A 35 9.01 3.46 -9.18
C TRP A 35 9.32 4.95 -9.06
N LYS A 36 9.19 5.50 -7.86
CA LYS A 36 9.32 6.94 -7.62
C LYS A 36 10.34 7.25 -6.53
N TRP A 37 10.66 8.52 -6.37
CA TRP A 37 11.46 9.05 -5.28
C TRP A 37 12.72 8.22 -4.97
N ARG A 38 13.56 8.02 -6.01
CA ARG A 38 14.83 7.30 -5.89
C ARG A 38 14.68 5.85 -5.41
N GLY A 39 13.67 5.18 -5.89
CA GLY A 39 13.55 3.74 -5.68
C GLY A 39 12.49 3.29 -4.70
N VAL A 40 11.41 4.05 -4.60
CA VAL A 40 10.27 3.65 -3.78
C VAL A 40 9.17 3.10 -4.69
N PRO A 41 8.77 1.82 -4.52
CA PRO A 41 7.60 1.29 -5.21
C PRO A 41 6.34 2.00 -4.74
N VAL A 42 5.52 2.41 -5.69
CA VAL A 42 4.26 3.11 -5.43
C VAL A 42 3.15 2.41 -6.21
N TRP A 43 2.05 2.12 -5.52
CA TRP A 43 0.88 1.52 -6.14
C TRP A 43 -0.28 2.52 -6.08
N SER A 44 -0.92 2.70 -7.24
CA SER A 44 -1.96 3.72 -7.42
C SER A 44 -3.19 3.16 -8.10
N HIS A 45 -4.34 3.71 -7.74
CA HIS A 45 -5.62 3.49 -8.41
C HIS A 45 -6.48 4.71 -8.06
N ASP A 46 -6.68 5.62 -9.04
CA ASP A 46 -7.33 6.92 -8.81
C ASP A 46 -6.65 7.72 -7.68
N GLY A 47 -5.33 7.70 -7.66
CA GLY A 47 -4.49 8.28 -6.63
C GLY A 47 -3.64 7.21 -5.94
N ILE A 48 -2.69 7.64 -5.14
CA ILE A 48 -1.79 6.71 -4.44
C ILE A 48 -2.58 5.89 -3.43
N ILE A 49 -2.42 4.56 -3.50
CA ILE A 49 -2.93 3.62 -2.50
C ILE A 49 -1.90 3.47 -1.39
N CYS A 50 -0.71 3.00 -1.75
CA CYS A 50 0.35 2.73 -0.79
C CYS A 50 1.72 2.74 -1.44
N THR A 51 2.74 2.78 -0.58
CA THR A 51 4.14 2.68 -0.97
C THR A 51 4.79 1.54 -0.20
N GLY A 52 5.88 1.00 -0.75
CA GLY A 52 6.67 -0.04 -0.09
C GLY A 52 8.10 0.43 0.10
N GLU A 53 8.51 0.58 1.34
CA GLU A 53 9.86 1.00 1.67
C GLU A 53 10.59 -0.12 2.40
N THR A 54 11.89 -0.25 2.14
CA THR A 54 12.72 -1.27 2.79
C THR A 54 13.81 -0.58 3.60
N TYR A 55 13.87 -0.97 4.87
CA TYR A 55 14.90 -0.53 5.80
C TYR A 55 15.71 -1.73 6.26
N LYS A 56 16.73 -1.51 7.08
CA LYS A 56 17.62 -2.58 7.52
C LYS A 56 16.86 -3.75 8.16
N ASN A 57 15.90 -3.46 9.03
CA ASN A 57 15.21 -4.47 9.84
C ASN A 57 13.70 -4.52 9.62
N VAL A 58 13.18 -3.80 8.61
CA VAL A 58 11.74 -3.70 8.41
C VAL A 58 11.40 -3.42 6.95
N VAL A 59 10.29 -4.00 6.50
CA VAL A 59 9.62 -3.59 5.26
C VAL A 59 8.39 -2.80 5.67
N LYS A 60 8.30 -1.55 5.24
CA LYS A 60 7.21 -0.65 5.63
C LYS A 60 6.26 -0.44 4.44
N MET A 61 4.99 -0.73 4.66
CA MET A 61 3.93 -0.46 3.71
C MET A 61 3.10 0.71 4.23
N THR A 62 3.18 1.86 3.56
CA THR A 62 2.50 3.07 4.00
C THR A 62 1.27 3.32 3.13
N PHE A 63 0.10 3.40 3.76
CA PHE A 63 -1.15 3.73 3.09
C PHE A 63 -1.35 5.24 3.09
N ALA A 64 -1.49 5.84 1.91
CA ALA A 64 -1.57 7.29 1.75
C ALA A 64 -2.74 7.91 2.52
N LYS A 65 -3.86 7.19 2.63
CA LYS A 65 -5.07 7.64 3.35
C LYS A 65 -5.42 6.68 4.47
N GLY A 66 -4.42 6.09 5.11
CA GLY A 66 -4.61 5.05 6.12
C GLY A 66 -5.51 5.46 7.27
N ALA A 67 -5.43 6.70 7.71
CA ALA A 67 -6.25 7.19 8.83
C ALA A 67 -7.76 7.16 8.54
N ALA A 68 -8.15 7.17 7.26
CA ALA A 68 -9.55 7.11 6.83
C ALA A 68 -10.04 5.69 6.57
N LEU A 69 -9.18 4.69 6.71
CA LEU A 69 -9.52 3.30 6.44
C LEU A 69 -9.96 2.57 7.71
N GLU A 70 -10.93 1.69 7.56
CA GLU A 70 -11.29 0.75 8.61
C GLU A 70 -10.22 -0.35 8.66
N ASP A 71 -9.74 -0.65 9.85
CA ASP A 71 -8.70 -1.65 10.07
C ASP A 71 -9.12 -2.56 11.23
N PRO A 72 -10.16 -3.39 11.03
CA PRO A 72 -10.68 -4.24 12.10
C PRO A 72 -9.68 -5.28 12.60
N SER A 73 -8.74 -5.68 11.74
CA SER A 73 -7.70 -6.65 12.12
C SER A 73 -6.47 -6.01 12.74
N ARG A 74 -6.49 -4.69 12.90
CA ARG A 74 -5.40 -3.92 13.52
C ARG A 74 -4.05 -4.17 12.83
N LEU A 75 -4.04 -4.07 11.50
CA LEU A 75 -2.82 -4.25 10.72
C LEU A 75 -1.86 -3.07 10.88
N PHE A 76 -2.39 -1.84 10.95
CA PHE A 76 -1.53 -0.67 11.14
C PHE A 76 -0.84 -0.73 12.50
N ASN A 77 0.48 -0.70 12.46
CA ASN A 77 1.31 -0.76 13.66
C ASN A 77 2.41 0.31 13.67
N SER A 78 2.36 1.23 12.72
CA SER A 78 3.36 2.29 12.59
C SER A 78 2.67 3.55 12.07
N SER A 79 3.26 4.71 12.34
CA SER A 79 2.70 6.01 11.96
C SER A 79 1.26 6.22 12.46
N LEU A 80 0.96 5.71 13.66
CA LEU A 80 -0.38 5.74 14.23
C LEU A 80 -0.84 7.14 14.61
N ASP A 81 0.09 8.08 14.81
CA ASP A 81 -0.21 9.48 15.12
C ASP A 81 -0.45 10.33 13.86
N GLY A 82 -0.27 9.74 12.69
CA GLY A 82 -0.50 10.44 11.43
C GLY A 82 -1.97 10.80 11.22
N ASN A 83 -2.22 12.04 10.78
CA ASN A 83 -3.59 12.49 10.50
C ASN A 83 -4.16 11.91 9.21
N VAL A 84 -3.31 11.49 8.29
CA VAL A 84 -3.70 10.98 6.96
C VAL A 84 -3.09 9.62 6.70
N ARG A 85 -1.78 9.50 6.87
CA ARG A 85 -1.03 8.27 6.57
C ARG A 85 -0.99 7.32 7.75
N ARG A 86 -1.02 6.03 7.45
CA ARG A 86 -0.80 4.95 8.41
C ARG A 86 0.05 3.88 7.74
N ALA A 87 0.84 3.17 8.53
CA ALA A 87 1.78 2.19 7.97
C ALA A 87 1.72 0.86 8.70
N ILE A 88 2.16 -0.17 7.98
CA ILE A 88 2.38 -1.51 8.51
C ILE A 88 3.87 -1.80 8.40
N ASP A 89 4.51 -2.10 9.52
CA ASP A 89 5.89 -2.55 9.55
C ASP A 89 5.91 -4.07 9.61
N PHE A 90 6.54 -4.70 8.63
CA PHE A 90 6.73 -6.14 8.57
C PHE A 90 8.17 -6.47 8.95
N HIS A 91 8.34 -7.40 9.89
CA HIS A 91 9.64 -7.84 10.35
C HIS A 91 9.94 -9.25 9.83
N GLU A 92 11.23 -9.62 9.87
CA GLU A 92 11.65 -10.93 9.42
C GLU A 92 10.92 -12.04 10.18
N GLY A 93 10.42 -13.03 9.44
CA GLY A 93 9.71 -14.17 10.01
C GLY A 93 8.22 -13.95 10.26
N GLU A 94 7.74 -12.72 10.13
CA GLU A 94 6.31 -12.45 10.29
C GLU A 94 5.52 -12.99 9.11
N LYS A 95 4.34 -13.55 9.41
CA LYS A 95 3.40 -14.00 8.39
C LYS A 95 2.40 -12.91 8.10
N ILE A 96 2.15 -12.65 6.82
CA ILE A 96 1.17 -11.66 6.41
C ILE A 96 -0.24 -12.24 6.57
N LYS A 97 -1.14 -11.48 7.19
CA LYS A 97 -2.57 -11.81 7.24
C LYS A 97 -3.17 -11.43 5.88
N GLU A 98 -3.10 -12.34 4.93
CA GLU A 98 -3.38 -12.07 3.52
C GLU A 98 -4.80 -11.56 3.26
N LYS A 99 -5.81 -12.21 3.82
CA LYS A 99 -7.20 -11.78 3.64
C LYS A 99 -7.45 -10.38 4.19
N ALA A 100 -6.93 -10.11 5.38
CA ALA A 100 -7.08 -8.81 6.03
C ALA A 100 -6.36 -7.72 5.24
N LEU A 101 -5.18 -8.00 4.76
CA LEU A 101 -4.40 -7.05 3.95
C LEU A 101 -5.10 -6.76 2.62
N LYS A 102 -5.58 -7.78 1.92
CA LYS A 102 -6.33 -7.58 0.68
C LYS A 102 -7.59 -6.76 0.90
N ALA A 103 -8.30 -6.99 2.01
CA ALA A 103 -9.49 -6.20 2.35
C ALA A 103 -9.12 -4.72 2.58
N LEU A 104 -8.00 -4.48 3.25
CA LEU A 104 -7.52 -3.12 3.50
C LEU A 104 -7.14 -2.42 2.19
N ILE A 105 -6.47 -3.12 1.28
CA ILE A 105 -6.11 -2.59 -0.04
C ILE A 105 -7.37 -2.26 -0.84
N ARG A 106 -8.36 -3.14 -0.86
CA ARG A 106 -9.64 -2.90 -1.54
C ARG A 106 -10.36 -1.69 -0.95
N GLY A 107 -10.32 -1.53 0.37
CA GLY A 107 -10.87 -0.35 1.03
C GLY A 107 -10.21 0.92 0.57
N ALA A 108 -8.88 0.91 0.40
CA ALA A 108 -8.12 2.05 -0.09
C ALA A 108 -8.50 2.40 -1.54
N VAL A 109 -8.68 1.38 -2.39
CA VAL A 109 -9.13 1.57 -3.77
C VAL A 109 -10.52 2.21 -3.80
N MET A 110 -11.45 1.68 -3.02
CA MET A 110 -12.81 2.21 -2.94
C MET A 110 -12.84 3.66 -2.46
N LEU A 111 -12.01 3.98 -1.50
CA LEU A 111 -11.91 5.36 -0.99
C LEU A 111 -11.43 6.31 -2.07
N ASN A 112 -10.42 5.92 -2.85
CA ASN A 112 -9.91 6.73 -3.95
C ASN A 112 -10.95 6.88 -5.07
N GLU A 113 -11.65 5.81 -5.41
CA GLU A 113 -12.71 5.84 -6.42
C GLU A 113 -13.86 6.76 -6.00
N SER A 114 -14.27 6.73 -4.74
CA SER A 114 -15.29 7.61 -4.19
C SER A 114 -14.89 9.07 -4.29
N GLY A 115 -13.64 9.39 -3.96
CA GLY A 115 -13.09 10.74 -4.08
C GLY A 115 -13.10 11.24 -5.52
N THR A 116 -12.71 10.38 -6.46
CA THR A 116 -12.72 10.71 -7.89
C THR A 116 -14.13 10.96 -8.40
N LYS A 117 -15.09 10.12 -8.02
CA LYS A 117 -16.50 10.30 -8.38
C LYS A 117 -17.06 11.60 -7.82
N ALA A 118 -16.75 11.93 -6.57
CA ALA A 118 -17.19 13.18 -5.94
C ALA A 118 -16.64 14.40 -6.66
N LYS A 119 -15.35 14.37 -7.03
CA LYS A 119 -14.72 15.45 -7.81
C LYS A 119 -15.39 15.63 -9.17
N LYS A 120 -15.69 14.54 -9.87
CA LYS A 120 -16.38 14.59 -11.17
C LYS A 120 -17.77 15.19 -11.04
N ARG A 121 -18.54 14.82 -10.00
CA ARG A 121 -19.86 15.40 -9.75
C ARG A 121 -19.76 16.90 -9.49
N THR A 122 -18.83 17.33 -8.66
CA THR A 122 -18.62 18.74 -8.34
C THR A 122 -18.29 19.55 -9.60
N LYS A 123 -17.47 19.04 -10.50
CA LYS A 123 -17.10 19.69 -11.75
C LYS A 123 -18.28 19.83 -12.72
N ARG A 124 -19.29 18.97 -12.63
CA ARG A 124 -20.47 18.97 -13.53
C ARG A 124 -21.58 19.89 -13.06
N GLN A 125 -21.52 20.34 -11.83
CA GLN A 125 -22.51 21.28 -11.31
C GLN A 125 -22.15 22.70 -11.77
N PRO A 126 -23.12 23.41 -12.33
CA PRO A 126 -22.91 24.81 -12.76
C PRO A 126 -22.66 25.74 -11.57
#